data_1435976ec8a796fb512fc5bb8476eeff
#
_entry.id   1435976ec8a796fb512fc5bb8476eeff
#
_cell.length_a   1.000
_cell.length_b   1.000
_cell.length_c   1.000
_cell.angle_alpha   90.00
_cell.angle_beta   90.00
_cell.angle_gamma   90.00
#
_symmetry.space_group_name_H-M   'P 1'
#
loop_
_entity.id
_entity.type
_entity.pdbx_description
1 polymer ?
#
loop_
_entity_poly.entity_id
_entity_poly.type
_entity_poly.pdbx_seq_one_letter_code
_entity_poly.pdbx_strand_id
1 'polypeptide(L)'
;MKRVLLVLVALSFCMPITGADKKELQQLDVEAKKFFESFSKALEKQDATEAAMHIAPKYRERFSKGYRFWRGTKLHALGVIGLPDNEGVLRVKTQIVSPSGRKDTEIKKLLFAKDKWFLLES
;
A
#
# COMPACT_ATOMS: atom_id res chain seq x y z
N MET A 1 1.26 -16.24 -8.44
CA MET A 1 1.60 -15.93 -7.95
C MET A 1 1.83 -16.23 -7.09
N LYS A 2 1.90 -16.58 -6.87
CA LYS A 2 2.01 -16.67 -6.10
C LYS A 2 2.64 -16.61 -5.18
N ARG A 3 2.54 -16.26 -4.69
CA ARG A 3 3.16 -15.98 -3.67
C ARG A 3 3.01 -16.63 -2.56
N VAL A 4 2.48 -16.64 -2.72
CA VAL A 4 2.47 -16.95 -1.79
C VAL A 4 2.98 -17.55 -1.30
N LEU A 5 3.09 -17.91 -1.48
CA LEU A 5 3.57 -18.30 -0.90
C LEU A 5 3.96 -18.27 -0.19
N LEU A 6 3.66 -17.70 0.05
CA LEU A 6 3.97 -17.39 0.81
C LEU A 6 4.10 -17.94 1.46
N VAL A 7 3.87 -18.13 1.49
CA VAL A 7 4.02 -18.42 2.22
C VAL A 7 4.50 -18.92 2.65
N LEU A 8 4.73 -19.13 2.59
CA LEU A 8 5.28 -19.37 3.13
C LEU A 8 5.77 -19.41 3.71
N VAL A 9 5.75 -19.19 3.91
CA VAL A 9 6.28 -18.94 4.53
C VAL A 9 6.62 -19.12 5.31
N ALA A 10 6.41 -19.20 5.51
CA ALA A 10 6.65 -19.10 6.40
C ALA A 10 7.31 -19.68 6.98
N LEU A 11 7.33 -20.15 6.90
CA LEU A 11 8.09 -20.77 7.49
C LEU A 11 9.19 -20.33 8.11
N SER A 12 9.46 -19.88 7.96
CA SER A 12 10.57 -19.13 8.42
C SER A 12 10.32 -18.38 9.70
N PHE A 13 9.23 -18.57 10.30
CA PHE A 13 8.82 -17.79 11.46
C PHE A 13 9.71 -17.97 12.68
N CYS A 14 10.43 -19.06 12.80
CA CYS A 14 11.34 -19.21 13.92
C CYS A 14 12.77 -18.94 13.54
N MET A 15 13.00 -18.41 12.36
CA MET A 15 14.34 -18.19 11.85
C MET A 15 14.72 -16.73 11.92
N PRO A 16 16.02 -16.44 12.05
CA PRO A 16 16.47 -15.06 11.88
C PRO A 16 16.23 -14.64 10.45
N ILE A 17 16.37 -13.36 10.18
CA ILE A 17 16.17 -12.84 8.84
C ILE A 17 17.14 -13.51 7.88
N THR A 18 16.60 -14.09 6.83
CA THR A 18 17.36 -14.82 5.82
C THR A 18 17.44 -14.04 4.55
N GLY A 19 18.19 -14.56 3.57
CA GLY A 19 18.20 -14.00 2.22
C GLY A 19 16.83 -14.02 1.58
N ALA A 20 16.01 -15.03 1.89
CA ALA A 20 14.66 -15.13 1.37
C ALA A 20 13.79 -14.00 1.90
N ASP A 21 13.93 -13.67 3.20
CA ASP A 21 13.18 -12.56 3.77
C ASP A 21 13.58 -11.24 3.15
N LYS A 22 14.87 -11.06 2.88
CA LYS A 22 15.35 -9.84 2.22
C LYS A 22 14.78 -9.71 0.83
N LYS A 23 14.71 -10.81 0.09
CA LYS A 23 14.15 -10.80 -1.25
C LYS A 23 12.67 -10.48 -1.21
N GLU A 24 11.97 -11.03 -0.23
CA GLU A 24 10.55 -10.77 -0.08
C GLU A 24 10.31 -9.29 0.25
N LEU A 25 11.12 -8.73 1.14
CA LEU A 25 11.02 -7.30 1.46
C LEU A 25 11.27 -6.43 0.23
N GLN A 26 12.25 -6.80 -0.59
CA GLN A 26 12.53 -6.06 -1.82
C GLN A 26 11.35 -6.14 -2.79
N GLN A 27 10.75 -7.31 -2.88
CA GLN A 27 9.58 -7.49 -3.75
C GLN A 27 8.41 -6.67 -3.25
N LEU A 28 8.20 -6.65 -1.93
CA LEU A 28 7.13 -5.85 -1.34
C LEU A 28 7.37 -4.35 -1.54
N ASP A 29 8.63 -3.91 -1.49
CA ASP A 29 8.95 -2.52 -1.81
C ASP A 29 8.53 -2.17 -3.23
N VAL A 30 8.81 -3.04 -4.18
CA VAL A 30 8.43 -2.83 -5.57
C VAL A 30 6.92 -2.76 -5.71
N GLU A 31 6.22 -3.68 -5.05
CA GLU A 31 4.76 -3.72 -5.12
C GLU A 31 4.14 -2.49 -4.47
N ALA A 32 4.68 -2.05 -3.34
CA ALA A 32 4.17 -0.87 -2.67
C ALA A 32 4.37 0.38 -3.53
N LYS A 33 5.53 0.50 -4.16
CA LYS A 33 5.80 1.63 -5.04
C LYS A 33 4.84 1.66 -6.21
N LYS A 34 4.60 0.50 -6.82
CA LYS A 34 3.66 0.40 -7.93
C LYS A 34 2.24 0.75 -7.49
N PHE A 35 1.87 0.29 -6.30
CA PHE A 35 0.54 0.57 -5.78
C PHE A 35 0.32 2.08 -5.64
N PHE A 36 1.24 2.75 -4.94
CA PHE A 36 1.07 4.18 -4.69
C PHE A 36 1.23 5.01 -5.96
N GLU A 37 2.04 4.52 -6.90
CA GLU A 37 2.16 5.19 -8.20
C GLU A 37 0.84 5.14 -8.94
N SER A 38 0.21 3.97 -8.96
CA SER A 38 -1.08 3.79 -9.62
C SER A 38 -2.17 4.61 -8.94
N PHE A 39 -2.19 4.59 -7.61
CA PHE A 39 -3.16 5.35 -6.84
C PHE A 39 -2.99 6.85 -7.10
N SER A 40 -1.75 7.33 -7.09
CA SER A 40 -1.46 8.74 -7.34
C SER A 40 -1.90 9.17 -8.73
N LYS A 41 -1.73 8.29 -9.72
CA LYS A 41 -2.18 8.60 -11.07
C LYS A 41 -3.70 8.73 -11.13
N ALA A 42 -4.41 7.87 -10.40
CA ALA A 42 -5.87 7.96 -10.35
C ALA A 42 -6.31 9.27 -9.70
N LEU A 43 -5.60 9.68 -8.65
CA LEU A 43 -5.90 10.95 -7.99
C LEU A 43 -5.59 12.14 -8.90
N GLU A 44 -4.51 12.04 -9.67
CA GLU A 44 -4.11 13.09 -10.59
C GLU A 44 -5.13 13.25 -11.71
N LYS A 45 -5.65 12.14 -12.23
CA LYS A 45 -6.67 12.15 -13.27
C LYS A 45 -8.02 12.64 -12.76
N GLN A 46 -8.15 12.77 -11.44
CA GLN A 46 -9.38 13.14 -10.79
C GLN A 46 -10.51 12.16 -11.08
N ASP A 47 -10.14 10.89 -11.19
CA ASP A 47 -11.09 9.81 -11.38
C ASP A 47 -11.39 9.18 -10.03
N ALA A 48 -12.46 9.67 -9.38
CA ALA A 48 -12.82 9.21 -8.05
C ALA A 48 -13.14 7.72 -8.02
N THR A 49 -13.74 7.21 -9.07
CA THR A 49 -14.11 5.79 -9.14
C THR A 49 -12.87 4.92 -9.20
N GLU A 50 -11.92 5.27 -10.06
CA GLU A 50 -10.69 4.50 -10.17
C GLU A 50 -9.88 4.60 -8.89
N ALA A 51 -9.80 5.80 -8.30
CA ALA A 51 -9.08 5.97 -7.04
C ALA A 51 -9.69 5.11 -5.94
N ALA A 52 -11.02 5.06 -5.87
CA ALA A 52 -11.71 4.27 -4.85
C ALA A 52 -11.45 2.77 -4.98
N MET A 53 -11.12 2.31 -6.18
CA MET A 53 -10.81 0.90 -6.36
C MET A 53 -9.52 0.49 -5.65
N HIS A 54 -8.67 1.45 -5.32
CA HIS A 54 -7.44 1.19 -4.57
C HIS A 54 -7.69 1.15 -3.06
N ILE A 55 -8.89 1.53 -2.63
CA ILE A 55 -9.25 1.58 -1.21
C ILE A 55 -9.93 0.27 -0.83
N ALA A 56 -9.62 -0.25 0.36
CA ALA A 56 -10.29 -1.46 0.84
C ALA A 56 -11.81 -1.23 0.85
N PRO A 57 -12.60 -2.23 0.42
CA PRO A 57 -14.05 -2.04 0.28
C PRO A 57 -14.71 -1.45 1.52
N LYS A 58 -14.22 -1.81 2.69
CA LYS A 58 -14.76 -1.34 3.96
C LYS A 58 -14.70 0.19 4.08
N TYR A 59 -13.71 0.81 3.44
CA TYR A 59 -13.47 2.25 3.59
C TYR A 59 -13.82 3.05 2.34
N ARG A 60 -14.33 2.40 1.29
CA ARG A 60 -14.58 3.07 0.02
C ARG A 60 -15.61 4.19 0.12
N GLU A 61 -16.68 3.95 0.88
CA GLU A 61 -17.71 4.96 1.01
C GLU A 61 -17.16 6.23 1.65
N ARG A 62 -16.42 6.05 2.74
CA ARG A 62 -15.81 7.18 3.43
C ARG A 62 -14.82 7.90 2.53
N PHE A 63 -14.01 7.13 1.81
CA PHE A 63 -13.05 7.72 0.89
C PHE A 63 -13.77 8.54 -0.18
N SER A 64 -14.83 8.00 -0.75
CA SER A 64 -15.57 8.68 -1.80
C SER A 64 -16.16 9.99 -1.32
N LYS A 65 -16.67 10.01 -0.09
CA LYS A 65 -17.22 11.24 0.48
C LYS A 65 -16.15 12.29 0.73
N GLY A 66 -14.94 11.86 1.05
CA GLY A 66 -13.84 12.78 1.29
C GLY A 66 -12.90 12.94 0.10
N TYR A 67 -13.31 12.48 -1.06
CA TYR A 67 -12.43 12.46 -2.24
C TYR A 67 -11.82 13.83 -2.55
N ARG A 68 -12.57 14.89 -2.36
CA ARG A 68 -12.07 16.24 -2.67
C ARG A 68 -10.80 16.59 -1.91
N PHE A 69 -10.59 15.95 -0.75
CA PHE A 69 -9.38 16.18 0.05
C PHE A 69 -8.20 15.38 -0.46
N TRP A 70 -8.47 14.35 -1.25
CA TRP A 70 -7.43 13.49 -1.82
C TRP A 70 -7.02 13.91 -3.22
N ARG A 71 -7.92 14.59 -3.91
CA ARG A 71 -7.72 14.94 -5.31
C ARG A 71 -6.44 15.73 -5.49
N GLY A 72 -5.59 15.25 -6.40
CA GLY A 72 -4.33 15.92 -6.68
C GLY A 72 -3.21 15.62 -5.70
N THR A 73 -3.48 14.82 -4.69
CA THR A 73 -2.45 14.38 -3.74
C THR A 73 -1.59 13.31 -4.39
N LYS A 74 -0.28 13.34 -4.13
CA LYS A 74 0.65 12.32 -4.61
C LYS A 74 1.22 11.57 -3.43
N LEU A 75 1.29 10.25 -3.57
CA LEU A 75 1.84 9.40 -2.53
C LEU A 75 3.00 8.61 -3.09
N HIS A 76 4.10 8.57 -2.35
CA HIS A 76 5.31 7.85 -2.76
C HIS A 76 5.73 6.92 -1.65
N ALA A 77 5.87 5.65 -1.98
CA ALA A 77 6.36 4.68 -1.00
C ALA A 77 7.84 4.92 -0.77
N LEU A 78 8.22 5.12 0.48
CA LEU A 78 9.62 5.30 0.85
C LEU A 78 10.24 3.97 1.25
N GLY A 79 9.43 3.03 1.72
CA GLY A 79 9.91 1.70 2.07
C GLY A 79 8.89 0.98 2.92
N VAL A 80 8.89 -0.36 2.84
CA VAL A 80 8.02 -1.16 3.68
C VAL A 80 8.67 -1.33 5.06
N ILE A 81 7.82 -1.46 6.07
CA ILE A 81 8.27 -1.65 7.45
C ILE A 81 7.97 -3.10 7.83
N GLY A 82 8.93 -3.98 7.55
CA GLY A 82 8.78 -5.39 7.87
C GLY A 82 7.83 -6.13 6.95
N LEU A 83 7.66 -7.41 7.24
CA LEU A 83 6.77 -8.27 6.47
C LEU A 83 5.32 -8.04 6.91
N PRO A 84 4.35 -8.45 6.08
CA PRO A 84 2.94 -8.32 6.45
C PRO A 84 2.65 -9.09 7.74
N ASP A 85 1.69 -8.59 8.52
CA ASP A 85 1.30 -9.26 9.75
C ASP A 85 0.36 -10.45 9.46
N ASN A 86 -0.18 -11.06 10.53
CA ASN A 86 -1.05 -12.22 10.40
C ASN A 86 -2.30 -11.97 9.57
N GLU A 87 -2.70 -10.72 9.47
CA GLU A 87 -3.90 -10.35 8.76
C GLU A 87 -3.62 -9.90 7.34
N GLY A 88 -2.36 -9.98 6.93
CA GLY A 88 -1.97 -9.58 5.59
C GLY A 88 -1.79 -8.08 5.44
N VAL A 89 -1.60 -7.38 6.54
CA VAL A 89 -1.44 -5.92 6.52
C VAL A 89 0.04 -5.56 6.45
N LEU A 90 0.38 -4.83 5.42
CA LEU A 90 1.75 -4.33 5.19
C LEU A 90 1.80 -2.86 5.56
N ARG A 91 2.79 -2.48 6.36
CA ARG A 91 2.99 -1.09 6.71
C ARG A 91 4.03 -0.48 5.80
N VAL A 92 3.72 0.67 5.26
CA VAL A 92 4.59 1.34 4.27
C VAL A 92 4.83 2.78 4.71
N LYS A 93 6.10 3.12 4.86
CA LYS A 93 6.46 4.51 5.11
C LYS A 93 6.21 5.27 3.80
N THR A 94 5.37 6.28 3.85
CA THR A 94 4.86 6.93 2.66
C THR A 94 5.02 8.44 2.75
N GLN A 95 5.53 9.04 1.68
CA GLN A 95 5.59 10.49 1.57
C GLN A 95 4.31 10.96 0.88
N ILE A 96 3.66 11.92 1.48
CA ILE A 96 2.42 12.48 0.94
C ILE A 96 2.70 13.91 0.52
N VAL A 97 2.42 14.21 -0.74
CA VAL A 97 2.62 15.56 -1.28
C VAL A 97 1.26 16.11 -1.63
N SER A 98 0.86 17.17 -0.94
CA SER A 98 -0.43 17.82 -1.18
C SER A 98 -0.38 18.60 -2.49
N PRO A 99 -1.55 18.99 -3.04
CA PRO A 99 -1.57 19.78 -4.27
C PRO A 99 -0.80 21.09 -4.15
N SER A 100 -0.67 21.63 -2.92
CA SER A 100 0.08 22.85 -2.70
C SER A 100 1.60 22.62 -2.61
N GLY A 101 2.02 21.35 -2.67
CA GLY A 101 3.43 21.01 -2.58
C GLY A 101 3.93 20.71 -1.19
N ARG A 102 3.07 20.78 -0.19
CA ARG A 102 3.43 20.44 1.18
C ARG A 102 3.71 18.95 1.28
N LYS A 103 4.81 18.61 1.94
CA LYS A 103 5.24 17.21 2.09
C LYS A 103 5.11 16.76 3.53
N ASP A 104 4.52 15.58 3.70
CA ASP A 104 4.41 14.94 5.00
C ASP A 104 4.79 13.49 4.85
N THR A 105 5.18 12.85 5.96
CA THR A 105 5.51 11.43 5.95
C THR A 105 4.59 10.73 6.94
N GLU A 106 3.95 9.66 6.48
CA GLU A 106 3.06 8.87 7.32
C GLU A 106 3.27 7.39 7.03
N ILE A 107 2.85 6.56 7.97
CA ILE A 107 2.83 5.13 7.75
C ILE A 107 1.44 4.77 7.26
N LYS A 108 1.37 4.26 6.03
CA LYS A 108 0.12 3.80 5.44
C LYS A 108 0.08 2.29 5.51
N LYS A 109 -1.12 1.75 5.61
CA LYS A 109 -1.33 0.31 5.71
C LYS A 109 -1.97 -0.21 4.44
N LEU A 110 -1.41 -1.27 3.89
CA LEU A 110 -1.96 -1.94 2.71
C LEU A 110 -2.41 -3.33 3.11
N LEU A 111 -3.58 -3.73 2.66
CA LEU A 111 -4.11 -5.06 2.89
C LEU A 111 -4.04 -5.85 1.59
N PHE A 112 -3.47 -7.05 1.65
CA PHE A 112 -3.45 -7.94 0.50
C PHE A 112 -4.68 -8.85 0.57
N ALA A 113 -5.54 -8.74 -0.42
CA ALA A 113 -6.77 -9.54 -0.48
C ALA A 113 -7.14 -9.74 -1.94
N LYS A 114 -7.64 -10.93 -2.27
CA LYS A 114 -8.08 -11.25 -3.64
C LYS A 114 -6.98 -10.94 -4.65
N ASP A 115 -5.76 -11.28 -4.30
CA ASP A 115 -4.56 -11.11 -5.15
C ASP A 115 -4.24 -9.66 -5.47
N LYS A 116 -4.71 -8.73 -4.65
CA LYS A 116 -4.47 -7.30 -4.83
C LYS A 116 -4.15 -6.62 -3.51
N TRP A 117 -3.50 -5.48 -3.61
CA TRP A 117 -3.28 -4.61 -2.46
C TRP A 117 -4.36 -3.56 -2.42
N PHE A 118 -4.83 -3.25 -1.22
CA PHE A 118 -5.82 -2.20 -0.99
C PHE A 118 -5.33 -1.31 0.14
N LEU A 119 -5.56 -0.02 0.01
CA LEU A 119 -5.22 0.93 1.08
C LEU A 119 -6.28 0.84 2.17
N LEU A 120 -5.80 0.68 3.41
CA LEU A 120 -6.68 0.73 4.58
C LEU A 120 -6.70 2.17 5.06
N GLU A 121 -7.71 2.89 4.64
CA GLU A 121 -7.83 4.29 4.99
C GLU A 121 -9.15 4.54 5.69
N SER A 122 -9.09 5.09 6.86
CA SER A 122 -10.29 5.37 7.65
C SER A 122 -10.67 6.83 7.66
#